data_fb9fe2c05a75426d260d03dbdb960457
#
_entry.id   fb9fe2c05a75426d260d03dbdb960457
#
_cell.length_a   1.000
_cell.length_b   1.000
_cell.length_c   1.000
_cell.angle_alpha   90.00
_cell.angle_beta   90.00
_cell.angle_gamma   90.00
#
_symmetry.space_group_name_H-M   'P 1'
#
loop_
_entity.id
_entity.type
_entity.pdbx_description
1 polymer ?
#
loop_
_entity_poly.entity_id
_entity_poly.type
_entity_poly.pdbx_seq_one_letter_code
_entity_poly.pdbx_strand_id
1 'polypeptide(L)'
;MKGTIVTTDNFWKGEYNQRTAIQMTEEYGCPDPYVCSDMEDVAIGVVLKRVGMLDRFLIVRSSVNMDVFMLGATPESLWGKEKILQPAESEVESADIFATAMESNFKVGRIIIDAILNGTF
;
A
#
# COMPACT_ATOMS: atom_id res chain seq x y z
N MET A 1 -12.28 3.35 0.29
CA MET A 1 -12.06 3.40 -1.18
C MET A 1 -11.76 2.00 -1.63
N LYS A 2 -12.34 1.56 -2.70
CA LYS A 2 -12.05 0.26 -3.32
C LYS A 2 -11.09 0.49 -4.48
N GLY A 3 -10.10 -0.39 -4.65
CA GLY A 3 -9.13 -0.25 -5.73
C GLY A 3 -8.17 -1.43 -5.80
N THR A 4 -7.29 -1.39 -6.79
CA THR A 4 -6.28 -2.41 -7.01
C THR A 4 -4.99 -2.07 -6.25
N ILE A 5 -4.45 -3.05 -5.56
CA ILE A 5 -3.15 -2.97 -4.87
C ILE A 5 -2.13 -3.72 -5.71
N VAL A 6 -0.98 -3.09 -5.94
CA VAL A 6 0.18 -3.76 -6.56
C VAL A 6 1.11 -4.22 -5.45
N THR A 7 1.33 -5.52 -5.37
CA THR A 7 2.21 -6.10 -4.36
C THR A 7 3.47 -6.66 -5.03
N THR A 8 4.64 -6.28 -4.54
CA THR A 8 5.94 -6.65 -5.10
C THR A 8 6.99 -6.79 -4.01
N ASP A 9 8.12 -7.38 -4.35
CA ASP A 9 9.28 -7.48 -3.45
C ASP A 9 10.05 -6.16 -3.35
N ASN A 10 9.69 -5.17 -4.15
CA ASN A 10 10.37 -3.89 -4.19
C ASN A 10 9.56 -2.82 -3.46
N PHE A 11 10.28 -1.98 -2.75
CA PHE A 11 9.69 -0.78 -2.17
C PHE A 11 9.39 0.25 -3.26
N TRP A 12 8.11 0.42 -3.56
CA TRP A 12 7.65 1.32 -4.60
C TRP A 12 7.46 2.72 -4.05
N LYS A 13 8.12 3.69 -4.68
CA LYS A 13 8.05 5.08 -4.30
C LYS A 13 8.29 5.98 -5.48
N GLY A 14 7.62 7.12 -5.52
CA GLY A 14 7.79 8.15 -6.52
C GLY A 14 6.95 7.94 -7.78
N GLU A 15 6.80 9.01 -8.53
CA GLU A 15 5.89 9.09 -9.67
C GLU A 15 6.17 8.04 -10.76
N TYR A 16 7.42 7.70 -10.98
CA TYR A 16 7.76 6.67 -11.97
C TYR A 16 7.14 5.32 -11.60
N ASN A 17 7.31 4.90 -10.37
CA ASN A 17 6.74 3.64 -9.88
C ASN A 17 5.22 3.70 -9.88
N GLN A 18 4.64 4.83 -9.48
CA GLN A 18 3.19 5.01 -9.54
C GLN A 18 2.66 4.86 -10.98
N ARG A 19 3.27 5.51 -11.95
CA ARG A 19 2.87 5.40 -13.37
C ARG A 19 3.02 3.96 -13.87
N THR A 20 4.09 3.28 -13.48
CA THR A 20 4.29 1.88 -13.83
C THR A 20 3.21 0.99 -13.21
N ALA A 21 2.84 1.22 -11.95
CA ALA A 21 1.77 0.47 -11.30
C ALA A 21 0.41 0.70 -11.98
N ILE A 22 0.10 1.94 -12.34
CA ILE A 22 -1.11 2.27 -13.10
C ILE A 22 -1.13 1.53 -14.43
N GLN A 23 -0.06 1.63 -15.19
CA GLN A 23 0.06 0.95 -16.49
C GLN A 23 -0.09 -0.57 -16.34
N MET A 24 0.57 -1.17 -15.36
CA MET A 24 0.45 -2.61 -15.11
C MET A 24 -0.98 -3.02 -14.80
N THR A 25 -1.68 -2.29 -13.93
CA THR A 25 -3.06 -2.62 -13.58
C THR A 25 -4.00 -2.49 -14.77
N GLU A 26 -3.78 -1.54 -15.66
CA GLU A 26 -4.51 -1.38 -16.91
C GLU A 26 -4.22 -2.52 -17.88
N GLU A 27 -2.95 -2.87 -18.10
CA GLU A 27 -2.54 -3.95 -19.00
C GLU A 27 -3.04 -5.32 -18.54
N TYR A 28 -3.11 -5.57 -17.24
CA TYR A 28 -3.69 -6.79 -16.69
C TYR A 28 -5.21 -6.79 -16.62
N GLY A 29 -5.84 -5.71 -17.02
CA GLY A 29 -7.30 -5.59 -17.05
C GLY A 29 -7.92 -5.63 -15.65
N CYS A 30 -7.24 -5.05 -14.66
CA CYS A 30 -7.79 -4.97 -13.32
C CYS A 30 -9.08 -4.13 -13.32
N PRO A 31 -10.14 -4.58 -12.64
CA PRO A 31 -11.45 -3.92 -12.72
C PRO A 31 -11.50 -2.59 -11.99
N ASP A 32 -10.64 -2.40 -11.01
CA ASP A 32 -10.59 -1.21 -10.17
C ASP A 32 -9.26 -0.45 -10.39
N PRO A 33 -9.24 0.87 -10.24
CA PRO A 33 -8.03 1.64 -10.44
C PRO A 33 -6.95 1.32 -9.38
N TYR A 34 -5.70 1.54 -9.74
CA TYR A 34 -4.59 1.48 -8.79
C TYR A 34 -4.79 2.47 -7.63
N VAL A 35 -4.56 2.03 -6.41
CA VAL A 35 -4.69 2.85 -5.21
C VAL A 35 -3.45 2.88 -4.33
N CYS A 36 -2.72 1.79 -4.25
CA CYS A 36 -1.48 1.73 -3.46
C CYS A 36 -0.65 0.49 -3.82
N SER A 37 0.55 0.44 -3.26
CA SER A 37 1.44 -0.71 -3.34
C SER A 37 1.84 -1.21 -1.95
N ASP A 38 2.22 -2.47 -1.88
CA ASP A 38 2.78 -3.10 -0.69
C ASP A 38 3.83 -4.16 -1.06
N MET A 39 4.39 -4.81 -0.05
CA MET A 39 5.46 -5.79 -0.24
C MET A 39 5.11 -7.19 0.31
N GLU A 40 4.07 -7.33 1.08
CA GLU A 40 3.81 -8.56 1.83
C GLU A 40 2.65 -9.40 1.29
N ASP A 41 1.67 -8.77 0.69
CA ASP A 41 0.42 -9.43 0.33
C ASP A 41 0.58 -10.49 -0.75
N VAL A 42 1.62 -10.37 -1.59
CA VAL A 42 1.93 -11.37 -2.62
C VAL A 42 2.18 -12.75 -2.00
N ALA A 43 2.93 -12.82 -0.91
CA ALA A 43 3.25 -14.08 -0.27
C ALA A 43 2.00 -14.76 0.29
N ILE A 44 1.14 -13.97 0.96
CA ILE A 44 -0.11 -14.45 1.51
C ILE A 44 -1.06 -14.88 0.37
N GLY A 45 -1.20 -14.05 -0.65
CA GLY A 45 -2.05 -14.33 -1.81
C GLY A 45 -1.65 -15.62 -2.54
N VAL A 46 -0.36 -15.86 -2.73
CA VAL A 46 0.14 -17.10 -3.35
C VAL A 46 -0.22 -18.33 -2.52
N VAL A 47 -0.07 -18.27 -1.21
CA VAL A 47 -0.43 -19.38 -0.33
C VAL A 47 -1.93 -19.64 -0.38
N LEU A 48 -2.75 -18.59 -0.23
CA LEU A 48 -4.21 -18.72 -0.27
C LEU A 48 -4.71 -19.24 -1.62
N LYS A 49 -4.09 -18.82 -2.72
CA LYS A 49 -4.40 -19.35 -4.05
C LYS A 49 -4.14 -20.84 -4.15
N ARG A 50 -3.01 -21.31 -3.60
CA ARG A 50 -2.64 -22.74 -3.62
C ARG A 50 -3.60 -23.62 -2.84
N VAL A 51 -4.18 -23.10 -1.76
CA VAL A 51 -5.16 -23.84 -0.95
C VAL A 51 -6.62 -23.55 -1.32
N GLY A 52 -6.85 -22.79 -2.37
CA GLY A 52 -8.20 -22.49 -2.87
C GLY A 52 -9.00 -21.53 -1.99
N MET A 53 -8.34 -20.65 -1.27
CA MET A 53 -8.98 -19.72 -0.32
C MET A 53 -8.75 -18.24 -0.68
N LEU A 54 -8.35 -17.94 -1.90
CA LEU A 54 -8.05 -16.56 -2.31
C LEU A 54 -9.30 -15.66 -2.27
N ASP A 55 -10.47 -16.22 -2.49
CA ASP A 55 -11.75 -15.54 -2.41
C ASP A 55 -12.14 -15.06 -1.00
N ARG A 56 -11.39 -15.51 0.01
CA ARG A 56 -11.55 -15.12 1.42
C ARG A 56 -10.49 -14.12 1.88
N PHE A 57 -9.74 -13.58 0.95
CA PHE A 57 -8.65 -12.66 1.25
C PHE A 57 -9.13 -11.22 1.17
N LEU A 58 -9.10 -10.54 2.29
CA LEU A 58 -9.38 -9.12 2.40
C LEU A 58 -8.14 -8.40 2.91
N ILE A 59 -7.74 -7.35 2.21
CA ILE A 59 -6.60 -6.54 2.55
C ILE A 59 -7.07 -5.21 3.13
N VAL A 60 -6.53 -4.86 4.29
CA VAL A 60 -6.76 -3.56 4.93
C VAL A 60 -5.40 -2.93 5.19
N ARG A 61 -5.14 -1.79 4.57
CA ARG A 61 -3.86 -1.09 4.64
C ARG A 61 -4.04 0.39 4.92
N SER A 62 -3.12 0.95 5.69
CA SER A 62 -2.91 2.39 5.80
C SER A 62 -1.62 2.76 5.10
N SER A 63 -1.66 3.80 4.29
CA SER A 63 -0.46 4.30 3.63
C SER A 63 0.40 5.09 4.61
N VAL A 64 1.68 4.79 4.63
CA VAL A 64 2.69 5.48 5.44
C VAL A 64 3.67 6.30 4.61
N ASN A 65 3.62 6.16 3.30
CA ASN A 65 4.43 6.91 2.35
C ASN A 65 3.63 7.21 1.09
N MET A 66 4.11 8.12 0.30
CA MET A 66 3.48 8.51 -0.95
C MET A 66 4.27 7.99 -2.14
N ASP A 67 3.57 7.50 -3.15
CA ASP A 67 4.17 7.08 -4.42
C ASP A 67 4.43 8.26 -5.35
N VAL A 68 4.01 9.46 -4.99
CA VAL A 68 4.22 10.66 -5.78
C VAL A 68 5.45 11.44 -5.35
N PHE A 69 5.98 12.26 -6.24
CA PHE A 69 7.05 13.15 -5.90
C PHE A 69 6.64 14.13 -4.82
N MET A 70 7.49 14.28 -3.85
CA MET A 70 7.40 15.46 -2.99
C MET A 70 7.75 16.69 -3.80
N LEU A 71 7.13 17.80 -3.51
CA LEU A 71 7.39 19.05 -4.19
C LEU A 71 8.89 19.37 -4.13
N GLY A 72 9.51 19.58 -5.30
CA GLY A 72 10.94 19.85 -5.42
C GLY A 72 11.85 18.63 -5.56
N ALA A 73 11.30 17.42 -5.51
CA ALA A 73 12.09 16.23 -5.79
C ALA A 73 12.40 16.08 -7.29
N THR A 74 13.61 15.66 -7.61
CA THR A 74 14.02 15.37 -8.99
C THR A 74 14.18 13.87 -9.20
N PRO A 75 14.16 13.38 -10.46
CA PRO A 75 14.45 11.99 -10.76
C PRO A 75 15.78 11.51 -10.15
N GLU A 76 16.79 12.35 -10.20
CA GLU A 76 18.10 12.05 -9.64
C GLU A 76 18.04 11.90 -8.13
N SER A 77 17.25 12.73 -7.49
CA SER A 77 17.05 12.62 -6.05
C SER A 77 16.32 11.35 -5.66
N LEU A 78 15.57 10.76 -6.56
CA LEU A 78 14.88 9.49 -6.31
C LEU A 78 15.76 8.27 -6.49
N TRP A 79 16.74 8.34 -7.39
CA TRP A 79 17.57 7.18 -7.70
C TRP A 79 18.87 7.14 -6.94
N GLY A 80 19.31 8.30 -6.43
CA GLY A 80 20.57 8.27 -6.03
C GLY A 80 21.09 8.37 -4.84
N LYS A 81 20.67 9.01 -4.12
CA LYS A 81 21.43 9.36 -3.08
C LYS A 81 20.72 9.85 -2.04
N GLU A 82 20.03 9.30 -1.60
CA GLU A 82 19.58 9.72 -0.56
C GLU A 82 18.80 10.20 -0.05
N LYS A 83 18.59 10.28 0.72
CA LYS A 83 18.05 11.20 1.59
C LYS A 83 16.76 11.78 1.17
N ILE A 84 16.16 11.12 0.27
CA ILE A 84 14.89 11.43 -0.06
C ILE A 84 13.93 11.06 0.94
N LEU A 85 14.42 10.43 1.86
CA LEU A 85 13.67 10.08 2.92
C LEU A 85 13.79 10.95 4.05
N GLN A 86 14.38 11.93 3.90
CA GLN A 86 14.28 12.78 4.88
C GLN A 86 13.42 13.73 4.52
N PRO A 87 12.81 13.85 5.19
CA PRO A 87 12.62 14.57 6.25
C PRO A 87 12.53 14.08 7.36
N ALA A 88 13.06 13.81 7.82
CA ALA A 88 12.99 13.76 8.82
C ALA A 88 13.10 13.70 9.53
N GLU A 89 13.21 13.96 9.40
CA GLU A 89 12.97 14.66 9.99
C GLU A 89 13.04 14.36 11.22
N SER A 90 12.35 14.05 11.86
CA SER A 90 12.55 13.61 13.18
C SER A 90 12.11 12.16 13.23
N GLU A 91 12.83 11.33 13.90
CA GLU A 91 12.41 9.99 14.27
C GLU A 91 11.03 10.03 14.94
N VAL A 92 10.73 11.12 15.60
CA VAL A 92 9.46 11.38 16.26
C VAL A 92 8.33 11.53 15.25
N GLU A 93 8.55 12.27 14.17
CA GLU A 93 7.53 12.51 13.18
C GLU A 93 7.20 11.26 12.37
N SER A 94 8.19 10.44 12.06
CA SER A 94 7.94 9.15 11.42
C SER A 94 7.26 8.16 12.38
N ALA A 95 7.56 8.21 13.66
CA ALA A 95 6.89 7.38 14.65
C ALA A 95 5.41 7.77 14.80
N ASP A 96 5.09 9.06 14.76
CA ASP A 96 3.73 9.55 14.85
C ASP A 96 2.90 9.17 13.61
N ILE A 97 3.48 9.24 12.42
CA ILE A 97 2.82 8.81 11.18
C ILE A 97 2.53 7.31 11.25
N PHE A 98 3.50 6.52 11.68
CA PHE A 98 3.34 5.08 11.80
C PHE A 98 2.29 4.71 12.86
N ALA A 99 2.32 5.36 14.01
CA ALA A 99 1.33 5.16 15.06
C ALA A 99 -0.09 5.50 14.59
N THR A 100 -0.25 6.61 13.87
CA THR A 100 -1.53 7.02 13.30
C THR A 100 -2.04 6.02 12.25
N ALA A 101 -1.14 5.50 11.43
CA ALA A 101 -1.48 4.49 10.43
C ALA A 101 -1.94 3.19 11.11
N MET A 102 -1.23 2.75 12.15
CA MET A 102 -1.60 1.55 12.92
C MET A 102 -2.94 1.71 13.62
N GLU A 103 -3.21 2.86 14.22
CA GLU A 103 -4.49 3.15 14.86
C GLU A 103 -5.63 3.14 13.84
N SER A 104 -5.42 3.70 12.67
CA SER A 104 -6.40 3.71 11.58
C SER A 104 -6.70 2.29 11.10
N ASN A 105 -5.67 1.46 10.91
CA ASN A 105 -5.85 0.06 10.56
C ASN A 105 -6.63 -0.71 11.61
N PHE A 106 -6.35 -0.47 12.88
CA PHE A 106 -7.06 -1.12 13.97
C PHE A 106 -8.54 -0.74 13.99
N LYS A 107 -8.86 0.54 13.81
CA LYS A 107 -10.24 1.02 13.76
C LYS A 107 -11.02 0.41 12.61
N VAL A 108 -10.46 0.44 11.42
CA VAL A 108 -11.11 -0.12 10.21
C VAL A 108 -11.22 -1.63 10.30
N GLY A 109 -10.16 -2.31 10.74
CA GLY A 109 -10.16 -3.75 10.91
C GLY A 109 -11.23 -4.21 11.90
N ARG A 110 -11.41 -3.49 13.01
CA ARG A 110 -12.46 -3.79 13.98
C ARG A 110 -13.86 -3.68 13.38
N ILE A 111 -14.13 -2.61 12.61
CA ILE A 111 -15.42 -2.43 11.94
C ILE A 111 -15.71 -3.60 11.00
N ILE A 112 -14.71 -4.04 10.24
CA ILE A 112 -14.86 -5.15 9.31
C ILE A 112 -15.12 -6.45 10.05
N ILE A 113 -14.36 -6.74 11.12
CA ILE A 113 -14.55 -7.94 11.93
C ILE A 113 -15.95 -7.96 12.53
N ASP A 114 -16.39 -6.84 13.10
CA ASP A 114 -17.74 -6.72 13.67
C ASP A 114 -18.81 -6.95 12.60
N ALA A 115 -18.62 -6.43 11.38
CA ALA A 115 -19.55 -6.63 10.29
C ALA A 115 -19.61 -8.11 9.84
N ILE A 116 -18.47 -8.81 9.79
CA ILE A 116 -18.41 -10.23 9.46
C ILE A 116 -19.12 -11.06 10.54
N LEU A 117 -18.84 -10.79 11.82
CA LEU A 117 -19.44 -11.52 12.94
C LEU A 117 -20.95 -11.31 13.03
N ASN A 118 -21.45 -10.15 12.63
CA ASN A 118 -22.86 -9.82 12.61
C ASN A 118 -23.58 -10.20 11.29
N GLY A 119 -22.85 -10.75 10.33
CA GLY A 119 -23.41 -11.14 9.03
C GLY A 119 -23.89 -9.97 8.17
N THR A 120 -23.27 -8.80 8.33
CA THR A 120 -23.60 -7.58 7.60
C THR A 120 -22.56 -7.21 6.54
N PHE A 121 -21.59 -8.07 6.31
CA PHE A 121 -20.52 -7.88 5.34
C PHE A 121 -20.85 -8.56 4.03
#